data_2e1115fee8fb7b6594d66fb8239a695f
#
_entry.id   2e1115fee8fb7b6594d66fb8239a695f
#
_cell.length_a   1.000
_cell.length_b   1.000
_cell.length_c   1.000
_cell.angle_alpha   90.00
_cell.angle_beta   90.00
_cell.angle_gamma   90.00
#
_symmetry.space_group_name_H-M   'P 1'
#
loop_
_entity.id
_entity.type
_entity.pdbx_description
1 polymer ?
#
loop_
_entity_poly.entity_id
_entity_poly.type
_entity_poly.pdbx_seq_one_letter_code
_entity_poly.pdbx_strand_id
1 'polypeptide(L)'
;MDPRPPLLSALDALEPLLDQMITAQRAKVLRLAREAVPNVGLDDILNPHDFPELKAHPTFEYEDGLLAGLMAAQVAIRAEVRQRVMPPRPPA
;
A
#
# COMPACT_ATOMS: atom_id res chain seq x y z
N MET A 1 -5.50 -31.15 1.72
CA MET A 1 -6.05 -30.46 0.55
C MET A 1 -6.90 -29.29 1.06
N ASP A 2 -6.64 -28.10 0.53
CA ASP A 2 -7.40 -26.90 0.91
C ASP A 2 -8.81 -26.99 0.29
N PRO A 3 -9.89 -26.94 1.11
CA PRO A 3 -11.26 -27.03 0.58
C PRO A 3 -11.72 -25.77 -0.14
N ARG A 4 -10.97 -24.66 -0.04
CA ARG A 4 -11.35 -23.40 -0.68
C ARG A 4 -11.11 -23.48 -2.18
N PRO A 5 -11.90 -22.72 -2.98
CA PRO A 5 -11.62 -22.61 -4.41
C PRO A 5 -10.18 -22.16 -4.67
N PRO A 6 -9.54 -22.64 -5.75
CA PRO A 6 -8.15 -22.24 -6.06
C PRO A 6 -7.93 -20.74 -6.14
N LEU A 7 -8.92 -19.97 -6.62
CA LEU A 7 -8.84 -18.52 -6.69
C LEU A 7 -8.67 -17.91 -5.30
N LEU A 8 -9.47 -18.35 -4.31
CA LEU A 8 -9.38 -17.82 -2.96
C LEU A 8 -8.06 -18.19 -2.29
N SER A 9 -7.55 -19.38 -2.53
CA SER A 9 -6.24 -19.80 -2.02
C SER A 9 -5.12 -18.93 -2.60
N ALA A 10 -5.19 -18.62 -3.90
CA ALA A 10 -4.22 -17.76 -4.56
C ALA A 10 -4.28 -16.33 -3.99
N LEU A 11 -5.48 -15.80 -3.77
CA LEU A 11 -5.65 -14.46 -3.21
C LEU A 11 -5.13 -14.38 -1.78
N ASP A 12 -5.35 -15.42 -0.97
CA ASP A 12 -4.79 -15.49 0.39
C ASP A 12 -3.27 -15.49 0.39
N ALA A 13 -2.65 -16.11 -0.61
CA ALA A 13 -1.20 -16.12 -0.74
C ALA A 13 -0.65 -14.75 -1.18
N LEU A 14 -1.43 -13.97 -1.92
CA LEU A 14 -1.02 -12.65 -2.38
C LEU A 14 -1.07 -11.59 -1.27
N GLU A 15 -1.96 -11.71 -0.29
CA GLU A 15 -2.09 -10.73 0.79
C GLU A 15 -0.78 -10.50 1.56
N PRO A 16 -0.10 -11.55 2.07
CA PRO A 16 1.18 -11.32 2.75
C PRO A 16 2.24 -10.75 1.83
N LEU A 17 2.24 -11.12 0.55
CA LEU A 17 3.18 -10.58 -0.41
C LEU A 17 2.97 -9.08 -0.61
N LEU A 18 1.72 -8.65 -0.76
CA LEU A 18 1.38 -7.22 -0.89
C LEU A 18 1.80 -6.45 0.37
N ASP A 19 1.54 -7.00 1.56
CA ASP A 19 1.96 -6.38 2.81
C ASP A 19 3.48 -6.22 2.88
N GLN A 20 4.23 -7.22 2.43
CA GLN A 20 5.69 -7.14 2.38
C GLN A 20 6.16 -6.07 1.40
N MET A 21 5.54 -5.98 0.24
CA MET A 21 5.88 -4.97 -0.77
C MET A 21 5.61 -3.57 -0.25
N ILE A 22 4.47 -3.36 0.39
CA ILE A 22 4.09 -2.06 0.97
C ILE A 22 5.03 -1.69 2.10
N THR A 23 5.34 -2.63 2.99
CA THR A 23 6.26 -2.40 4.11
C THR A 23 7.65 -2.00 3.60
N ALA A 24 8.17 -2.72 2.60
CA ALA A 24 9.48 -2.42 2.02
C ALA A 24 9.47 -1.06 1.33
N GLN A 25 8.42 -0.74 0.59
CA GLN A 25 8.30 0.53 -0.11
C GLN A 25 8.17 1.69 0.87
N ARG A 26 7.41 1.50 1.95
CA ARG A 26 7.26 2.52 3.00
C ARG A 26 8.60 2.81 3.68
N ALA A 27 9.38 1.77 3.97
CA ALA A 27 10.72 1.94 4.54
C ALA A 27 11.65 2.71 3.58
N LYS A 28 11.55 2.44 2.30
CA LYS A 28 12.34 3.14 1.27
C LYS A 28 11.95 4.61 1.19
N VAL A 29 10.65 4.90 1.18
CA VAL A 29 10.14 6.28 1.16
C VAL A 29 10.64 7.04 2.39
N LEU A 30 10.58 6.44 3.57
CA LEU A 30 11.05 7.08 4.80
C LEU A 30 12.56 7.34 4.75
N ARG A 31 13.34 6.39 4.24
CA ARG A 31 14.78 6.57 4.09
C ARG A 31 15.10 7.74 3.18
N LEU A 32 14.41 7.84 2.05
CA LEU A 32 14.60 8.94 1.11
C LEU A 32 14.15 10.26 1.71
N ALA A 33 13.05 10.28 2.46
CA ALA A 33 12.59 11.48 3.13
C ALA A 33 13.63 11.99 4.13
N ARG A 34 14.29 11.09 4.85
CA ARG A 34 15.32 11.44 5.84
C ARG A 34 16.59 11.97 5.21
N GLU A 35 16.82 11.74 3.93
CA GLU A 35 17.93 12.38 3.22
C GLU A 35 17.70 13.89 3.10
N ALA A 36 16.45 14.32 2.92
CA ALA A 36 16.10 15.72 2.80
C ALA A 36 15.78 16.35 4.15
N VAL A 37 15.10 15.61 5.03
CA VAL A 37 14.66 16.06 6.37
C VAL A 37 15.06 14.99 7.39
N PRO A 38 16.24 15.09 8.00
CA PRO A 38 16.81 13.99 8.80
C PRO A 38 15.94 13.44 9.93
N ASN A 39 15.09 14.27 10.55
CA ASN A 39 14.28 13.88 11.70
C ASN A 39 12.83 13.59 11.34
N VAL A 40 12.52 13.45 10.05
CA VAL A 40 11.14 13.19 9.61
C VAL A 40 10.71 11.78 10.03
N GLY A 41 9.46 11.66 10.48
CA GLY A 41 8.84 10.38 10.83
C GLY A 41 7.80 9.97 9.82
N LEU A 42 7.23 8.77 10.01
CA LEU A 42 6.20 8.24 9.12
C LEU A 42 4.97 9.14 9.03
N ASP A 43 4.58 9.75 10.16
CA ASP A 43 3.42 10.66 10.17
C ASP A 43 3.69 11.91 9.33
N ASP A 44 4.92 12.36 9.29
CA ASP A 44 5.29 13.56 8.55
C ASP A 44 5.20 13.36 7.05
N ILE A 45 5.53 12.17 6.55
CA ILE A 45 5.48 11.90 5.11
C ILE A 45 4.06 11.75 4.57
N LEU A 46 3.06 11.63 5.45
CA LEU A 46 1.65 11.68 5.05
C LEU A 46 1.23 13.09 4.63
N ASN A 47 1.98 14.10 5.06
CA ASN A 47 1.73 15.50 4.76
C ASN A 47 2.99 16.14 4.17
N PRO A 48 3.47 15.68 2.98
CA PRO A 48 4.75 16.12 2.44
C PRO A 48 4.78 17.61 2.08
N HIS A 49 3.61 18.24 1.88
CA HIS A 49 3.56 19.66 1.58
C HIS A 49 3.94 20.55 2.78
N ASP A 50 3.99 20.00 3.99
CA ASP A 50 4.52 20.69 5.15
C ASP A 50 6.06 20.76 5.10
N PHE A 51 6.68 20.01 4.19
CA PHE A 51 8.13 19.92 4.03
C PHE A 51 8.48 20.20 2.57
N PRO A 52 8.75 21.46 2.20
CA PRO A 52 9.07 21.80 0.81
C PRO A 52 10.24 21.00 0.24
N GLU A 53 11.19 20.62 1.08
CA GLU A 53 12.34 19.81 0.68
C GLU A 53 11.92 18.44 0.14
N LEU A 54 10.85 17.85 0.69
CA LEU A 54 10.33 16.58 0.21
C LEU A 54 9.69 16.74 -1.17
N LYS A 55 8.90 17.80 -1.36
CA LYS A 55 8.27 18.06 -2.65
C LYS A 55 9.29 18.33 -3.75
N ALA A 56 10.43 18.94 -3.38
CA ALA A 56 11.49 19.24 -4.32
C ALA A 56 12.40 18.05 -4.62
N HIS A 57 12.25 16.93 -3.91
CA HIS A 57 13.10 15.75 -4.07
C HIS A 57 12.45 14.80 -5.08
N PRO A 58 12.94 14.72 -6.32
CA PRO A 58 12.24 13.96 -7.37
C PRO A 58 12.19 12.46 -7.08
N THR A 59 13.21 11.89 -6.46
CA THR A 59 13.21 10.47 -6.11
C THR A 59 12.19 10.18 -5.02
N PHE A 60 12.05 11.04 -4.02
CA PHE A 60 11.02 10.88 -2.99
C PHE A 60 9.63 10.90 -3.61
N GLU A 61 9.34 11.88 -4.46
CA GLU A 61 8.04 12.02 -5.11
C GLU A 61 7.68 10.77 -5.92
N TYR A 62 8.65 10.24 -6.68
CA TYR A 62 8.45 9.04 -7.49
C TYR A 62 8.14 7.83 -6.60
N GLU A 63 8.97 7.60 -5.57
CA GLU A 63 8.81 6.43 -4.70
C GLU A 63 7.57 6.52 -3.83
N ASP A 64 7.19 7.73 -3.41
CA ASP A 64 5.96 7.96 -2.68
C ASP A 64 4.74 7.65 -3.55
N GLY A 65 4.80 7.99 -4.84
CA GLY A 65 3.77 7.63 -5.81
C GLY A 65 3.64 6.13 -5.99
N LEU A 66 4.76 5.39 -6.02
CA LEU A 66 4.74 3.93 -6.07
C LEU A 66 4.07 3.34 -4.83
N LEU A 67 4.37 3.89 -3.65
CA LEU A 67 3.73 3.46 -2.40
C LEU A 67 2.21 3.68 -2.47
N ALA A 68 1.79 4.86 -2.91
CA ALA A 68 0.37 5.17 -3.05
C ALA A 68 -0.32 4.21 -4.01
N GLY A 69 0.33 3.86 -5.12
CA GLY A 69 -0.19 2.91 -6.09
C GLY A 69 -0.33 1.51 -5.52
N LEU A 70 0.66 1.03 -4.76
CA LEU A 70 0.60 -0.28 -4.10
C LEU A 70 -0.54 -0.33 -3.08
N MET A 71 -0.71 0.73 -2.30
CA MET A 71 -1.79 0.80 -1.31
C MET A 71 -3.16 0.84 -1.97
N ALA A 72 -3.29 1.58 -3.07
CA ALA A 72 -4.54 1.62 -3.84
C ALA A 72 -4.88 0.25 -4.42
N ALA A 73 -3.88 -0.45 -4.95
CA ALA A 73 -4.07 -1.81 -5.48
C ALA A 73 -4.52 -2.77 -4.38
N GLN A 74 -3.91 -2.68 -3.20
CA GLN A 74 -4.30 -3.52 -2.05
C GLN A 74 -5.75 -3.30 -1.66
N VAL A 75 -6.18 -2.04 -1.58
CA VAL A 75 -7.58 -1.70 -1.26
C VAL A 75 -8.54 -2.28 -2.31
N ALA A 76 -8.20 -2.13 -3.59
CA ALA A 76 -9.02 -2.63 -4.69
C ALA A 76 -9.13 -4.16 -4.68
N ILE A 77 -8.01 -4.85 -4.42
CA ILE A 77 -7.98 -6.32 -4.35
C ILE A 77 -8.81 -6.81 -3.17
N ARG A 78 -8.68 -6.18 -2.01
CA ARG A 78 -9.47 -6.53 -0.82
C ARG A 78 -10.95 -6.32 -1.04
N ALA A 79 -11.33 -5.25 -1.71
CA ALA A 79 -12.73 -4.99 -2.05
C ALA A 79 -13.28 -6.04 -3.00
N GLU A 80 -12.51 -6.43 -4.01
CA GLU A 80 -12.91 -7.45 -4.98
C GLU A 80 -13.05 -8.82 -4.32
N VAL A 81 -12.12 -9.20 -3.46
CA VAL A 81 -12.19 -10.45 -2.70
C VAL A 81 -13.44 -10.48 -1.83
N ARG A 82 -13.73 -9.37 -1.16
CA ARG A 82 -14.93 -9.29 -0.31
C ARG A 82 -16.20 -9.50 -1.10
N GLN A 83 -16.29 -8.93 -2.30
CA GLN A 83 -17.44 -9.09 -3.18
C GLN A 83 -17.62 -10.53 -3.65
N ARG A 84 -16.51 -11.23 -3.89
CA ARG A 84 -16.55 -12.63 -4.36
C ARG A 84 -16.83 -13.63 -3.25
N VAL A 85 -16.43 -13.31 -2.02
CA VAL A 85 -16.55 -14.23 -0.89
C VAL A 85 -17.89 -14.07 -0.18
N MET A 86 -18.39 -12.84 -0.06
CA MET A 86 -19.65 -12.58 0.60
C MET A 86 -20.83 -12.84 -0.33
N PRO A 87 -21.88 -13.55 0.14
CA PRO A 87 -23.08 -13.72 -0.66
C PRO A 87 -23.72 -12.35 -0.93
N PRO A 88 -24.36 -12.17 -2.10
CA PRO A 88 -25.06 -10.93 -2.38
C PRO A 88 -26.16 -10.70 -1.36
N ARG A 89 -26.40 -9.43 -1.01
CA ARG A 89 -27.48 -9.08 -0.09
C ARG A 89 -28.82 -9.44 -0.75
N PRO A 90 -29.74 -10.03 0.01
CA PRO A 90 -31.07 -10.25 -0.53
C PRO A 90 -31.75 -8.92 -0.86
N PRO A 91 -32.57 -8.86 -1.90
CA PRO A 91 -33.28 -7.62 -2.23
C PRO A 91 -34.19 -7.22 -1.05
N ALA A 92 -34.26 -5.94 -0.80
CA ALA A 92 -35.09 -5.42 0.28
C ALA A 92 -36.57 -5.57 -0.04
#